data_3ffbb17731a8e775bc41c2e7cc4a5bdd
#
_entry.id   3ffbb17731a8e775bc41c2e7cc4a5bdd
#
_cell.length_a   1.000
_cell.length_b   1.000
_cell.length_c   1.000
_cell.angle_alpha   90.00
_cell.angle_beta   90.00
_cell.angle_gamma   90.00
#
_symmetry.space_group_name_H-M   'P 1'
#
loop_
_entity.id
_entity.type
_entity.pdbx_description
1 polymer ?
#
loop_
_entity_poly.entity_id
_entity_poly.type
_entity_poly.pdbx_seq_one_letter_code
_entity_poly.pdbx_strand_id
1 'polypeptide(L)'
;MKQFFQRLLTPFNSMITLTTCDMQEKKIGLGEDSDPILLQFDKLTITGVFDGMGGAGGAECESDFGSGYTKAYVGSRIVKAALENMIRQNPSFAFHSSFKDILLNTIGERYQEELQKYPPKSKGLRSALIKEYPTTLAITCVREEGNKYVIDSFWAGDSRNYIWTPKGLFQISKDDLKGDLDPLQNLRDDAPMSNCVHADGKFFINHKCIEGLSTNDKFLIISATDGCFGYYPSPMDFETTLYECVKYSKNMDELKQKLSKAFAYVTADDFSYSIAAFGFGSYKELNKTFSHLSNSNVLSYFRQRKKYEDLIRKRDNLLKDIEQLSNELEAHVDAIWKDYKKSYLKYVNNNEEG
;
A
#
# COMPACT_ATOMS: atom_id res chain seq x y z
N MET A 1 -15.12 -1.79 48.85
CA MET A 1 -15.23 -1.52 47.40
C MET A 1 -14.63 -0.18 46.93
N LYS A 2 -13.79 0.49 47.75
CA LYS A 2 -13.10 1.76 47.37
C LYS A 2 -11.57 1.62 47.23
N GLN A 3 -10.98 0.43 47.41
CA GLN A 3 -9.52 0.21 47.33
C GLN A 3 -9.07 -0.51 46.04
N PHE A 4 -9.98 -0.85 45.14
CA PHE A 4 -9.65 -1.56 43.89
C PHE A 4 -9.45 -0.63 42.68
N PHE A 5 -9.81 0.66 42.79
CA PHE A 5 -9.71 1.64 41.69
C PHE A 5 -8.47 2.56 41.72
N GLN A 6 -7.57 2.39 42.71
CA GLN A 6 -6.40 3.27 42.85
C GLN A 6 -5.07 2.67 42.31
N ARG A 7 -5.11 1.53 41.60
CA ARG A 7 -3.92 0.87 41.02
C ARG A 7 -3.80 1.01 39.48
N LEU A 8 -4.55 1.91 38.85
CA LEU A 8 -4.55 2.11 37.40
C LEU A 8 -3.98 3.45 36.93
N LEU A 9 -3.20 4.14 37.79
CA LEU A 9 -2.49 5.37 37.39
C LEU A 9 -1.01 5.29 37.77
N THR A 10 -0.31 4.23 37.37
CA THR A 10 1.10 4.36 37.09
C THR A 10 1.20 5.12 35.77
N PRO A 11 2.09 6.14 35.63
CA PRO A 11 2.33 6.73 34.33
C PRO A 11 2.82 5.61 33.42
N PHE A 12 2.00 5.23 32.46
CA PHE A 12 2.39 4.32 31.39
C PHE A 12 3.60 4.98 30.73
N ASN A 13 4.76 4.35 30.81
CA ASN A 13 5.87 4.61 29.93
C ASN A 13 5.41 4.11 28.54
N SER A 14 4.51 4.85 27.92
CA SER A 14 4.07 4.54 26.55
C SER A 14 5.31 4.58 25.67
N MET A 15 5.50 3.56 24.86
CA MET A 15 6.50 3.54 23.82
C MET A 15 6.32 4.82 23.01
N ILE A 16 7.23 5.81 23.20
CA ILE A 16 7.18 7.06 22.45
C ILE A 16 7.57 6.72 21.02
N THR A 17 6.56 6.48 20.20
CA THR A 17 6.74 6.14 18.80
C THR A 17 6.29 7.34 17.98
N LEU A 18 7.23 7.89 17.20
CA LEU A 18 6.90 8.92 16.22
C LEU A 18 6.18 8.26 15.04
N THR A 19 4.96 8.69 14.75
CA THR A 19 4.12 8.03 13.75
C THR A 19 3.56 9.01 12.75
N THR A 20 3.33 8.53 11.53
CA THR A 20 2.57 9.24 10.50
C THR A 20 1.93 8.26 9.54
N CYS A 21 0.78 8.64 8.99
CA CYS A 21 0.11 7.90 7.93
C CYS A 21 -0.65 8.87 7.04
N ASP A 22 -0.85 8.48 5.79
CA ASP A 22 -1.67 9.22 4.83
C ASP A 22 -2.21 8.30 3.74
N MET A 23 -3.27 8.76 3.09
CA MET A 23 -3.83 8.18 1.89
C MET A 23 -4.27 9.32 0.98
N GLN A 24 -4.03 9.18 -0.32
CA GLN A 24 -4.52 10.10 -1.31
C GLN A 24 -5.08 9.35 -2.50
N GLU A 25 -6.30 9.69 -2.85
CA GLU A 25 -6.98 9.15 -4.02
C GLU A 25 -6.58 9.90 -5.29
N LYS A 26 -6.36 9.18 -6.38
CA LYS A 26 -6.19 9.75 -7.72
C LYS A 26 -7.48 10.42 -8.20
N LYS A 27 -8.62 9.78 -7.91
CA LYS A 27 -9.95 10.32 -8.18
C LYS A 27 -10.70 10.45 -6.85
N ILE A 28 -10.91 11.67 -6.39
CA ILE A 28 -11.55 11.96 -5.10
C ILE A 28 -12.90 11.22 -4.98
N GLY A 29 -13.04 10.44 -3.92
CA GLY A 29 -14.23 9.65 -3.60
C GLY A 29 -14.37 8.33 -4.36
N LEU A 30 -13.41 7.98 -5.22
CA LEU A 30 -13.42 6.75 -6.02
C LEU A 30 -12.11 5.94 -5.90
N GLY A 31 -11.19 6.37 -5.03
CA GLY A 31 -9.93 5.67 -4.81
C GLY A 31 -10.15 4.28 -4.24
N GLU A 32 -9.44 3.30 -4.76
CA GLU A 32 -9.57 1.89 -4.37
C GLU A 32 -8.75 1.55 -3.13
N ASP A 33 -7.71 2.33 -2.82
CA ASP A 33 -6.99 2.26 -1.54
C ASP A 33 -7.92 2.63 -0.38
N SER A 34 -7.78 1.94 0.75
CA SER A 34 -8.42 2.37 2.00
C SER A 34 -7.48 3.23 2.85
N ASP A 35 -8.04 3.96 3.82
CA ASP A 35 -7.24 4.59 4.87
C ASP A 35 -6.32 3.57 5.54
N PRO A 36 -5.05 3.91 5.79
CA PRO A 36 -4.12 3.01 6.44
C PRO A 36 -4.49 2.76 7.91
N ILE A 37 -4.05 1.62 8.44
CA ILE A 37 -4.09 1.33 9.88
C ILE A 37 -2.81 1.87 10.52
N LEU A 38 -2.98 2.61 11.61
CA LEU A 38 -1.92 3.03 12.52
C LEU A 38 -2.46 2.98 13.95
N LEU A 39 -2.17 1.91 14.65
CA LEU A 39 -2.67 1.66 16.00
C LEU A 39 -1.50 1.57 16.98
N GLN A 40 -1.65 2.24 18.11
CA GLN A 40 -0.68 2.25 19.19
C GLN A 40 -1.33 1.84 20.50
N PHE A 41 -0.75 0.86 21.16
CA PHE A 41 -1.08 0.40 22.50
C PHE A 41 0.21 0.44 23.35
N ASP A 42 0.12 0.10 24.64
CA ASP A 42 1.27 0.17 25.55
C ASP A 42 2.56 -0.45 24.96
N LYS A 43 2.49 -1.71 24.53
CA LYS A 43 3.66 -2.48 24.03
C LYS A 43 3.47 -2.99 22.62
N LEU A 44 2.56 -2.39 21.86
CA LEU A 44 2.20 -2.84 20.52
C LEU A 44 1.94 -1.63 19.63
N THR A 45 2.62 -1.60 18.51
CA THR A 45 2.30 -0.69 17.42
C THR A 45 2.01 -1.50 16.16
N ILE A 46 0.95 -1.13 15.44
CA ILE A 46 0.54 -1.80 14.20
C ILE A 46 0.46 -0.77 13.10
N THR A 47 1.13 -1.05 11.98
CA THR A 47 0.99 -0.35 10.72
C THR A 47 0.30 -1.25 9.70
N GLY A 48 -0.47 -0.70 8.77
CA GLY A 48 -1.08 -1.52 7.72
C GLY A 48 -1.69 -0.70 6.59
N VAL A 49 -1.70 -1.28 5.39
CA VAL A 49 -2.28 -0.72 4.17
C VAL A 49 -3.05 -1.78 3.40
N PHE A 50 -4.02 -1.36 2.59
CA PHE A 50 -4.93 -2.21 1.83
C PHE A 50 -5.24 -1.50 0.51
N ASP A 51 -4.78 -2.07 -0.58
CA ASP A 51 -4.96 -1.58 -1.93
C ASP A 51 -6.06 -2.40 -2.63
N GLY A 52 -7.07 -1.74 -3.12
CA GLY A 52 -8.18 -2.39 -3.83
C GLY A 52 -7.80 -2.67 -5.28
N MET A 53 -7.85 -3.93 -5.69
CA MET A 53 -7.40 -4.36 -7.02
C MET A 53 -8.45 -4.09 -8.11
N GLY A 54 -8.45 -2.90 -8.71
CA GLY A 54 -9.40 -2.47 -9.75
C GLY A 54 -9.45 -3.37 -10.98
N GLY A 55 -8.31 -3.87 -11.44
CA GLY A 55 -8.23 -4.77 -12.57
C GLY A 55 -9.00 -6.09 -12.39
N ALA A 56 -9.06 -6.61 -11.16
CA ALA A 56 -9.78 -7.84 -10.81
C ALA A 56 -11.19 -7.57 -10.24
N GLY A 57 -11.39 -6.43 -9.60
CA GLY A 57 -12.60 -6.02 -8.89
C GLY A 57 -13.26 -4.74 -9.40
N GLY A 58 -13.02 -4.33 -10.65
CA GLY A 58 -13.54 -3.07 -11.21
C GLY A 58 -15.06 -3.01 -11.44
N ALA A 59 -15.78 -4.11 -11.25
CA ALA A 59 -17.24 -4.11 -11.36
C ALA A 59 -17.87 -3.38 -10.17
N GLU A 60 -18.84 -2.51 -10.43
CA GLU A 60 -19.65 -1.87 -9.39
C GLU A 60 -20.51 -2.88 -8.62
N CYS A 61 -20.74 -2.61 -7.35
CA CYS A 61 -21.56 -3.42 -6.46
C CYS A 61 -22.40 -2.56 -5.51
N GLU A 62 -23.37 -3.20 -4.86
CA GLU A 62 -24.04 -2.68 -3.69
C GLU A 62 -23.27 -3.18 -2.45
N SER A 63 -23.15 -2.35 -1.43
CA SER A 63 -22.41 -2.64 -0.21
C SER A 63 -22.89 -1.77 0.96
N ASP A 64 -22.35 -2.00 2.15
CA ASP A 64 -22.56 -1.12 3.30
C ASP A 64 -22.02 0.30 3.10
N PHE A 65 -21.14 0.50 2.12
CA PHE A 65 -20.60 1.82 1.73
C PHE A 65 -21.50 2.57 0.74
N GLY A 66 -22.55 1.93 0.23
CA GLY A 66 -23.46 2.48 -0.77
C GLY A 66 -23.39 1.76 -2.12
N SER A 67 -23.96 2.37 -3.16
CA SER A 67 -23.95 1.88 -4.54
C SER A 67 -23.01 2.70 -5.41
N GLY A 68 -22.50 2.10 -6.51
CA GLY A 68 -21.64 2.78 -7.48
C GLY A 68 -20.14 2.70 -7.16
N TYR A 69 -19.75 2.02 -6.09
CA TYR A 69 -18.37 1.70 -5.80
C TYR A 69 -17.94 0.38 -6.43
N THR A 70 -16.68 0.28 -6.81
CA THR A 70 -16.11 -0.97 -7.32
C THR A 70 -15.97 -2.02 -6.21
N LYS A 71 -15.95 -3.29 -6.57
CA LYS A 71 -15.66 -4.36 -5.61
C LYS A 71 -14.28 -4.23 -4.99
N ALA A 72 -13.32 -3.67 -5.71
CA ALA A 72 -11.98 -3.34 -5.21
C ALA A 72 -12.04 -2.29 -4.10
N TYR A 73 -12.75 -1.19 -4.34
CA TYR A 73 -13.02 -0.16 -3.33
C TYR A 73 -13.62 -0.74 -2.05
N VAL A 74 -14.65 -1.59 -2.20
CA VAL A 74 -15.34 -2.22 -1.07
C VAL A 74 -14.44 -3.22 -0.36
N GLY A 75 -13.68 -4.01 -1.12
CA GLY A 75 -12.76 -5.04 -0.58
C GLY A 75 -11.71 -4.47 0.37
N SER A 76 -10.99 -3.43 -0.03
CA SER A 76 -9.97 -2.80 0.81
C SER A 76 -10.54 -2.29 2.13
N ARG A 77 -11.72 -1.68 2.11
CA ARG A 77 -12.40 -1.11 3.30
C ARG A 77 -12.99 -2.18 4.21
N ILE A 78 -13.53 -3.27 3.66
CA ILE A 78 -14.02 -4.42 4.45
C ILE A 78 -12.86 -5.02 5.24
N VAL A 79 -11.74 -5.33 4.58
CA VAL A 79 -10.58 -5.95 5.23
C VAL A 79 -9.98 -5.01 6.27
N LYS A 80 -9.78 -3.73 5.92
CA LYS A 80 -9.31 -2.70 6.86
C LYS A 80 -10.18 -2.62 8.10
N ALA A 81 -11.50 -2.50 7.93
CA ALA A 81 -12.44 -2.35 9.05
C ALA A 81 -12.50 -3.61 9.92
N ALA A 82 -12.49 -4.79 9.31
CA ALA A 82 -12.48 -6.07 10.04
C ALA A 82 -11.26 -6.18 10.96
N LEU A 83 -10.07 -5.91 10.43
CA LEU A 83 -8.82 -6.01 11.18
C LEU A 83 -8.70 -4.91 12.23
N GLU A 84 -9.02 -3.67 11.91
CA GLU A 84 -8.97 -2.58 12.87
C GLU A 84 -9.92 -2.83 14.06
N ASN A 85 -11.14 -3.27 13.80
CA ASN A 85 -12.11 -3.58 14.84
C ASN A 85 -11.64 -4.75 15.73
N MET A 86 -11.16 -5.84 15.11
CA MET A 86 -10.63 -6.99 15.83
C MET A 86 -9.49 -6.60 16.78
N ILE A 87 -8.52 -5.83 16.28
CA ILE A 87 -7.36 -5.41 17.07
C ILE A 87 -7.75 -4.42 18.16
N ARG A 88 -8.67 -3.47 17.90
CA ARG A 88 -9.14 -2.51 18.91
C ARG A 88 -9.93 -3.19 20.02
N GLN A 89 -10.72 -4.22 19.70
CA GLN A 89 -11.46 -5.00 20.68
C GLN A 89 -10.55 -5.87 21.55
N ASN A 90 -9.51 -6.47 20.97
CA ASN A 90 -8.57 -7.29 21.69
C ASN A 90 -7.15 -7.20 21.13
N PRO A 91 -6.36 -6.19 21.55
CA PRO A 91 -4.97 -6.02 21.11
C PRO A 91 -4.07 -7.21 21.43
N SER A 92 -4.46 -8.05 22.44
CA SER A 92 -3.67 -9.21 22.83
C SER A 92 -3.57 -10.28 21.74
N PHE A 93 -4.47 -10.30 20.76
CA PHE A 93 -4.39 -11.21 19.63
C PHE A 93 -3.06 -11.10 18.89
N ALA A 94 -2.50 -9.88 18.76
CA ALA A 94 -1.21 -9.66 18.11
C ALA A 94 -0.01 -10.32 18.83
N PHE A 95 -0.21 -10.82 20.05
CA PHE A 95 0.81 -11.55 20.81
C PHE A 95 0.69 -13.08 20.68
N HIS A 96 -0.35 -13.57 20.00
CA HIS A 96 -0.58 -15.01 19.83
C HIS A 96 0.16 -15.55 18.60
N SER A 97 0.76 -16.72 18.73
CA SER A 97 1.38 -17.43 17.59
C SER A 97 0.38 -17.78 16.48
N SER A 98 -0.91 -17.84 16.82
CA SER A 98 -2.03 -18.07 15.88
C SER A 98 -2.58 -16.78 15.27
N PHE A 99 -1.93 -15.63 15.42
CA PHE A 99 -2.46 -14.34 14.93
C PHE A 99 -2.77 -14.38 13.42
N LYS A 100 -1.94 -15.05 12.64
CA LYS A 100 -2.18 -15.25 11.20
C LYS A 100 -3.52 -15.97 10.93
N ASP A 101 -3.83 -17.01 11.69
CA ASP A 101 -5.08 -17.75 11.52
C ASP A 101 -6.29 -16.93 11.99
N ILE A 102 -6.10 -16.15 13.05
CA ILE A 102 -7.10 -15.19 13.52
C ILE A 102 -7.40 -14.14 12.44
N LEU A 103 -6.38 -13.59 11.78
CA LEU A 103 -6.56 -12.67 10.65
C LEU A 103 -7.35 -13.31 9.51
N LEU A 104 -6.96 -14.51 9.08
CA LEU A 104 -7.64 -15.26 8.01
C LEU A 104 -9.12 -15.48 8.32
N ASN A 105 -9.42 -15.94 9.53
CA ASN A 105 -10.79 -16.22 9.97
C ASN A 105 -11.62 -14.94 10.05
N THR A 106 -11.08 -13.87 10.65
CA THR A 106 -11.77 -12.58 10.77
C THR A 106 -12.12 -11.99 9.40
N ILE A 107 -11.19 -12.04 8.46
CA ILE A 107 -11.44 -11.57 7.08
C ILE A 107 -12.49 -12.45 6.40
N GLY A 108 -12.37 -13.77 6.54
CA GLY A 108 -13.30 -14.73 5.95
C GLY A 108 -14.72 -14.56 6.48
N GLU A 109 -14.91 -14.42 7.78
CA GLU A 109 -16.20 -14.16 8.42
C GLU A 109 -16.82 -12.86 7.88
N ARG A 110 -16.05 -11.78 7.83
CA ARG A 110 -16.55 -10.48 7.35
C ARG A 110 -16.94 -10.51 5.86
N TYR A 111 -16.18 -11.22 5.02
CA TYR A 111 -16.59 -11.42 3.63
C TYR A 111 -17.86 -12.26 3.48
N GLN A 112 -18.04 -13.28 4.31
CA GLN A 112 -19.27 -14.06 4.30
C GLN A 112 -20.48 -13.23 4.70
N GLU A 113 -20.37 -12.38 5.72
CA GLU A 113 -21.42 -11.43 6.10
C GLU A 113 -21.80 -10.51 4.94
N GLU A 114 -20.82 -9.93 4.25
CA GLU A 114 -21.04 -9.04 3.13
C GLU A 114 -21.71 -9.75 1.95
N LEU A 115 -21.23 -10.97 1.59
CA LEU A 115 -21.83 -11.79 0.52
C LEU A 115 -23.26 -12.27 0.84
N GLN A 116 -23.57 -12.50 2.12
CA GLN A 116 -24.94 -12.85 2.54
C GLN A 116 -25.87 -11.64 2.37
N LYS A 117 -25.43 -10.46 2.72
CA LYS A 117 -26.18 -9.21 2.63
C LYS A 117 -26.34 -8.71 1.19
N TYR A 118 -25.27 -8.83 0.41
CA TYR A 118 -25.19 -8.39 -0.99
C TYR A 118 -24.73 -9.54 -1.90
N PRO A 119 -25.62 -10.49 -2.19
CA PRO A 119 -25.24 -11.65 -3.01
C PRO A 119 -24.89 -11.23 -4.44
N PRO A 120 -23.88 -11.86 -5.08
CA PRO A 120 -23.50 -11.56 -6.45
C PRO A 120 -24.65 -11.75 -7.43
N LYS A 121 -24.91 -10.76 -8.27
CA LYS A 121 -26.08 -10.73 -9.19
C LYS A 121 -26.03 -11.78 -10.30
N SER A 122 -24.91 -12.45 -10.59
CA SER A 122 -24.81 -13.45 -11.66
C SER A 122 -24.03 -14.69 -11.25
N LYS A 123 -24.61 -15.86 -11.56
CA LYS A 123 -23.96 -17.18 -11.47
C LYS A 123 -23.32 -17.63 -12.79
N GLY A 124 -23.10 -16.71 -13.76
CA GLY A 124 -22.54 -17.02 -15.08
C GLY A 124 -21.06 -17.44 -15.01
N LEU A 125 -20.55 -17.99 -16.13
CA LEU A 125 -19.12 -18.26 -16.33
C LEU A 125 -18.33 -16.96 -16.12
N ARG A 126 -17.55 -16.89 -15.04
CA ARG A 126 -16.66 -15.77 -14.75
C ARG A 126 -15.24 -16.12 -15.16
N SER A 127 -14.52 -15.16 -15.69
CA SER A 127 -13.06 -15.27 -15.85
C SER A 127 -12.42 -15.54 -14.49
N ALA A 128 -11.44 -16.44 -14.44
CA ALA A 128 -10.64 -16.69 -13.23
C ALA A 128 -9.90 -15.45 -12.74
N LEU A 129 -9.80 -14.42 -13.56
CA LEU A 129 -9.18 -13.13 -13.23
C LEU A 129 -10.11 -12.20 -12.43
N ILE A 130 -11.44 -12.39 -12.53
CA ILE A 130 -12.41 -11.57 -11.80
C ILE A 130 -12.59 -12.13 -10.40
N LYS A 131 -12.45 -11.26 -9.39
CA LYS A 131 -12.56 -11.59 -7.97
C LYS A 131 -13.69 -10.81 -7.28
N GLU A 132 -14.24 -11.39 -6.23
CA GLU A 132 -15.17 -10.70 -5.34
C GLU A 132 -14.38 -9.99 -4.24
N TYR A 133 -14.52 -8.66 -4.16
CA TYR A 133 -13.89 -7.79 -3.17
C TYR A 133 -12.37 -7.96 -3.03
N PRO A 134 -11.61 -7.91 -4.15
CA PRO A 134 -10.17 -8.15 -4.10
C PRO A 134 -9.43 -6.95 -3.54
N THR A 135 -8.44 -7.23 -2.67
CA THR A 135 -7.53 -6.24 -2.12
C THR A 135 -6.19 -6.86 -1.77
N THR A 136 -5.14 -6.06 -1.72
CA THR A 136 -3.89 -6.44 -1.07
C THR A 136 -4.01 -6.30 0.45
N LEU A 137 -3.01 -6.79 1.16
CA LEU A 137 -2.86 -6.60 2.60
C LEU A 137 -1.37 -6.55 2.92
N ALA A 138 -0.91 -5.48 3.59
CA ALA A 138 0.43 -5.43 4.17
C ALA A 138 0.34 -4.83 5.59
N ILE A 139 0.58 -5.65 6.61
CA ILE A 139 0.47 -5.29 8.03
C ILE A 139 1.75 -5.65 8.73
N THR A 140 2.20 -4.79 9.64
CA THR A 140 3.31 -5.09 10.56
C THR A 140 2.92 -4.79 11.99
N CYS A 141 3.09 -5.78 12.87
CA CYS A 141 2.94 -5.69 14.31
C CYS A 141 4.32 -5.60 14.95
N VAL A 142 4.59 -4.53 15.68
CA VAL A 142 5.81 -4.39 16.49
C VAL A 142 5.44 -4.51 17.96
N ARG A 143 5.96 -5.54 18.61
CA ARG A 143 5.76 -5.79 20.05
C ARG A 143 7.03 -5.53 20.83
N GLU A 144 6.88 -4.91 21.99
CA GLU A 144 7.96 -4.77 22.95
C GLU A 144 7.88 -5.92 23.98
N GLU A 145 8.89 -6.77 23.99
CA GLU A 145 9.01 -7.93 24.87
C GLU A 145 10.30 -7.80 25.71
N GLY A 146 10.14 -7.27 26.93
CA GLY A 146 11.27 -6.94 27.82
C GLY A 146 12.10 -5.80 27.24
N ASN A 147 13.36 -6.07 26.86
CA ASN A 147 14.28 -5.11 26.25
C ASN A 147 14.48 -5.34 24.74
N LYS A 148 13.55 -6.04 24.10
CA LYS A 148 13.61 -6.38 22.67
C LYS A 148 12.33 -6.02 21.96
N TYR A 149 12.45 -5.78 20.66
CA TYR A 149 11.32 -5.75 19.73
C TYR A 149 11.19 -7.09 19.01
N VAL A 150 9.95 -7.52 18.85
CA VAL A 150 9.54 -8.61 17.95
C VAL A 150 8.65 -8.01 16.89
N ILE A 151 9.01 -8.22 15.64
CA ILE A 151 8.33 -7.64 14.48
C ILE A 151 7.73 -8.77 13.67
N ASP A 152 6.40 -8.83 13.61
CA ASP A 152 5.67 -9.75 12.75
C ASP A 152 5.05 -8.99 11.59
N SER A 153 5.44 -9.36 10.39
CA SER A 153 4.94 -8.81 9.14
C SER A 153 4.06 -9.82 8.43
N PHE A 154 2.87 -9.41 8.01
CA PHE A 154 1.87 -10.21 7.30
C PHE A 154 1.53 -9.52 5.99
N TRP A 155 1.40 -10.28 4.89
CA TRP A 155 1.03 -9.71 3.61
C TRP A 155 0.33 -10.72 2.69
N ALA A 156 -0.45 -10.18 1.76
CA ALA A 156 -1.01 -10.84 0.59
C ALA A 156 -1.09 -9.79 -0.54
N GLY A 157 -0.50 -10.08 -1.69
CA GLY A 157 -0.40 -9.14 -2.80
C GLY A 157 0.98 -8.49 -2.91
N ASP A 158 1.04 -7.29 -3.48
CA ASP A 158 2.25 -6.54 -3.81
C ASP A 158 2.43 -5.25 -3.00
N SER A 159 1.48 -4.90 -2.13
CA SER A 159 1.74 -3.92 -1.08
C SER A 159 2.86 -4.39 -0.17
N ARG A 160 3.74 -3.48 0.23
CA ARG A 160 5.01 -3.85 0.88
C ARG A 160 5.12 -3.39 2.32
N ASN A 161 5.75 -4.24 3.12
CA ASN A 161 6.26 -3.89 4.45
C ASN A 161 7.78 -3.76 4.40
N TYR A 162 8.29 -2.69 5.02
CA TYR A 162 9.71 -2.40 5.10
C TYR A 162 10.16 -2.16 6.53
N ILE A 163 11.42 -2.48 6.81
CA ILE A 163 12.17 -1.94 7.94
C ILE A 163 13.25 -0.99 7.41
N TRP A 164 13.24 0.23 7.92
CA TRP A 164 14.22 1.24 7.54
C TRP A 164 15.14 1.55 8.73
N THR A 165 16.41 1.25 8.57
CA THR A 165 17.45 1.43 9.58
C THR A 165 18.47 2.45 9.09
N PRO A 166 19.40 2.93 9.96
CA PRO A 166 20.51 3.76 9.50
C PRO A 166 21.41 3.11 8.43
N LYS A 167 21.32 1.78 8.24
CA LYS A 167 22.06 1.04 7.21
C LYS A 167 21.34 1.01 5.86
N GLY A 168 20.06 1.33 5.83
CA GLY A 168 19.25 1.35 4.60
C GLY A 168 17.83 0.84 4.80
N LEU A 169 17.07 0.88 3.72
CA LEU A 169 15.72 0.34 3.60
C LEU A 169 15.78 -1.14 3.23
N PHE A 170 15.06 -1.97 3.96
CA PHE A 170 14.98 -3.41 3.73
C PHE A 170 13.52 -3.82 3.57
N GLN A 171 13.20 -4.43 2.45
CA GLN A 171 11.87 -5.00 2.22
C GLN A 171 11.72 -6.28 3.06
N ILE A 172 10.60 -6.40 3.80
CA ILE A 172 10.26 -7.56 4.63
C ILE A 172 9.36 -8.52 3.85
N SER A 173 8.32 -7.99 3.22
CA SER A 173 7.38 -8.76 2.39
C SER A 173 7.99 -9.09 1.04
N LYS A 174 7.57 -10.21 0.42
CA LYS A 174 7.86 -10.55 -0.97
C LYS A 174 6.57 -10.42 -1.76
N ASP A 175 6.61 -9.71 -2.88
CA ASP A 175 5.43 -9.49 -3.72
C ASP A 175 4.86 -10.83 -4.22
N ASP A 176 3.54 -11.00 -4.13
CA ASP A 176 2.82 -12.17 -4.64
C ASP A 176 2.49 -11.99 -6.14
N LEU A 177 3.52 -11.90 -6.96
CA LEU A 177 3.42 -11.79 -8.42
C LEU A 177 3.80 -13.11 -9.10
N LYS A 178 3.35 -13.33 -10.33
CA LYS A 178 3.75 -14.48 -11.13
C LYS A 178 5.18 -14.30 -11.64
N GLY A 179 5.96 -15.37 -11.54
CA GLY A 179 7.40 -15.35 -11.80
C GLY A 179 8.18 -15.09 -10.51
N ASP A 180 9.46 -15.38 -10.52
CA ASP A 180 10.36 -15.14 -9.39
C ASP A 180 11.23 -13.91 -9.68
N LEU A 181 10.54 -12.76 -9.92
CA LEU A 181 11.20 -11.50 -10.24
C LEU A 181 11.72 -10.83 -8.96
N ASP A 182 12.86 -10.18 -9.08
CA ASP A 182 13.36 -9.34 -7.99
C ASP A 182 12.60 -8.00 -7.89
N PRO A 183 12.70 -7.25 -6.77
CA PRO A 183 11.96 -6.02 -6.56
C PRO A 183 12.18 -4.94 -7.63
N LEU A 184 13.34 -4.89 -8.30
CA LEU A 184 13.59 -3.95 -9.38
C LEU A 184 12.90 -4.39 -10.67
N GLN A 185 12.86 -5.69 -10.95
CA GLN A 185 12.13 -6.24 -12.09
C GLN A 185 10.63 -6.04 -11.92
N ASN A 186 10.10 -6.24 -10.70
CA ASN A 186 8.69 -6.00 -10.38
C ASN A 186 8.24 -4.54 -10.64
N LEU A 187 9.14 -3.55 -10.54
CA LEU A 187 8.84 -2.17 -10.90
C LEU A 187 8.84 -1.90 -12.43
N ARG A 188 9.37 -2.81 -13.23
CA ARG A 188 9.52 -2.66 -14.68
C ARG A 188 8.53 -3.49 -15.48
N ASP A 189 8.14 -4.62 -14.90
CA ASP A 189 7.31 -5.62 -15.54
C ASP A 189 5.95 -5.65 -14.83
N ASP A 190 4.87 -5.51 -15.58
CA ASP A 190 3.49 -5.61 -15.09
C ASP A 190 3.12 -7.10 -14.94
N ALA A 191 3.73 -7.77 -13.95
CA ALA A 191 3.52 -9.18 -13.70
C ALA A 191 2.15 -9.42 -13.04
N PRO A 192 1.35 -10.38 -13.52
CA PRO A 192 0.05 -10.66 -12.92
C PRO A 192 0.16 -11.09 -11.46
N MET A 193 -0.76 -10.62 -10.63
CA MET A 193 -0.90 -11.03 -9.23
C MET A 193 -1.12 -12.55 -9.12
N SER A 194 -0.42 -13.20 -8.21
CA SER A 194 -0.55 -14.64 -7.92
C SER A 194 -1.39 -14.93 -6.68
N ASN A 195 -1.48 -13.98 -5.75
CA ASN A 195 -2.26 -14.07 -4.52
C ASN A 195 -2.70 -12.67 -4.08
N CYS A 196 -3.94 -12.56 -3.63
CA CYS A 196 -4.51 -11.38 -2.98
C CYS A 196 -5.63 -11.81 -2.05
N VAL A 197 -6.06 -10.95 -1.16
CA VAL A 197 -7.23 -11.17 -0.31
C VAL A 197 -8.49 -10.97 -1.12
N HIS A 198 -9.44 -11.94 -1.09
CA HIS A 198 -10.70 -11.84 -1.80
C HIS A 198 -11.77 -12.76 -1.21
N ALA A 199 -13.04 -12.48 -1.47
CA ALA A 199 -14.17 -13.19 -0.87
C ALA A 199 -14.40 -14.62 -1.39
N ASP A 200 -13.73 -15.06 -2.46
CA ASP A 200 -13.82 -16.43 -2.98
C ASP A 200 -13.12 -17.48 -2.08
N GLY A 201 -12.49 -17.04 -0.98
CA GLY A 201 -11.94 -17.89 0.07
C GLY A 201 -10.67 -18.67 -0.30
N LYS A 202 -10.01 -18.35 -1.42
CA LYS A 202 -8.81 -19.06 -1.90
C LYS A 202 -7.59 -18.15 -1.89
N PHE A 203 -7.27 -17.57 -0.74
CA PHE A 203 -6.08 -16.76 -0.55
C PHE A 203 -5.29 -17.25 0.67
N PHE A 204 -4.04 -16.85 0.77
CA PHE A 204 -3.21 -17.09 1.94
C PHE A 204 -2.56 -15.79 2.41
N ILE A 205 -2.22 -15.72 3.67
CA ILE A 205 -1.45 -14.63 4.25
C ILE A 205 -0.03 -15.13 4.49
N ASN A 206 0.93 -14.47 3.89
CA ASN A 206 2.35 -14.68 4.17
C ASN A 206 2.71 -14.11 5.54
N HIS A 207 3.78 -14.63 6.15
CA HIS A 207 4.26 -14.18 7.45
C HIS A 207 5.77 -14.22 7.53
N LYS A 208 6.35 -13.19 8.12
CA LYS A 208 7.77 -13.11 8.47
C LYS A 208 7.91 -12.51 9.86
N CYS A 209 8.61 -13.24 10.74
CA CYS A 209 9.02 -12.73 12.04
C CYS A 209 10.48 -12.25 12.00
N ILE A 210 10.75 -11.09 12.60
CA ILE A 210 12.10 -10.52 12.79
C ILE A 210 12.28 -10.32 14.28
N GLU A 211 13.29 -10.94 14.81
CA GLU A 211 13.70 -10.87 16.22
C GLU A 211 15.13 -10.33 16.35
N GLY A 212 15.54 -10.00 17.57
CA GLY A 212 16.91 -9.63 17.88
C GLY A 212 17.19 -8.12 17.91
N LEU A 213 16.20 -7.27 17.58
CA LEU A 213 16.30 -5.84 17.77
C LEU A 213 16.13 -5.48 19.26
N SER A 214 17.03 -4.67 19.78
CA SER A 214 16.94 -4.11 21.14
C SER A 214 16.01 -2.90 21.14
N THR A 215 15.40 -2.60 22.29
CA THR A 215 14.64 -1.35 22.49
C THR A 215 15.49 -0.08 22.33
N ASN A 216 16.82 -0.21 22.31
CA ASN A 216 17.74 0.88 22.01
C ASN A 216 18.05 1.02 20.50
N ASP A 217 17.65 0.06 19.67
CA ASP A 217 17.87 0.14 18.23
C ASP A 217 16.90 1.15 17.59
N LYS A 218 17.42 1.85 16.59
CA LYS A 218 16.71 2.91 15.88
C LYS A 218 16.30 2.43 14.50
N PHE A 219 15.01 2.35 14.27
CA PHE A 219 14.44 1.93 12.99
C PHE A 219 13.04 2.51 12.77
N LEU A 220 12.57 2.46 11.53
CA LEU A 220 11.19 2.72 11.17
C LEU A 220 10.59 1.48 10.53
N ILE A 221 9.31 1.26 10.79
CA ILE A 221 8.48 0.33 10.02
C ILE A 221 7.64 1.16 9.06
N ILE A 222 7.57 0.70 7.82
CA ILE A 222 6.78 1.33 6.76
C ILE A 222 5.93 0.25 6.12
N SER A 223 4.61 0.43 6.12
CA SER A 223 3.68 -0.31 5.27
C SER A 223 3.22 0.64 4.17
N ALA A 224 3.27 0.23 2.90
CA ALA A 224 2.99 1.08 1.74
C ALA A 224 2.32 0.30 0.61
N THR A 225 1.32 0.88 -0.04
CA THR A 225 0.76 0.37 -1.30
C THR A 225 1.71 0.69 -2.45
N ASP A 226 1.53 0.05 -3.59
CA ASP A 226 2.40 0.22 -4.77
C ASP A 226 2.38 1.66 -5.31
N GLY A 227 1.28 2.40 -5.15
CA GLY A 227 1.21 3.82 -5.46
C GLY A 227 2.28 4.68 -4.77
N CYS A 228 2.84 4.21 -3.63
CA CYS A 228 3.95 4.89 -2.96
C CYS A 228 5.31 4.63 -3.62
N PHE A 229 5.56 3.44 -4.17
CA PHE A 229 6.88 3.00 -4.62
C PHE A 229 6.91 2.49 -6.07
N GLY A 230 5.79 2.02 -6.62
CA GLY A 230 5.69 1.33 -7.90
C GLY A 230 6.05 2.20 -9.10
N TYR A 231 5.91 3.50 -8.99
CA TYR A 231 6.19 4.47 -10.05
C TYR A 231 7.61 5.06 -10.02
N TYR A 232 8.45 4.65 -9.06
CA TYR A 232 9.85 5.02 -9.06
C TYR A 232 10.65 4.16 -10.05
N PRO A 233 11.68 4.74 -10.72
CA PRO A 233 12.54 3.97 -11.63
C PRO A 233 13.29 2.82 -10.97
N SER A 234 13.51 2.90 -9.64
CA SER A 234 14.19 1.87 -8.87
C SER A 234 13.86 1.96 -7.37
N PRO A 235 14.05 0.87 -6.60
CA PRO A 235 13.93 0.89 -5.14
C PRO A 235 14.87 1.90 -4.48
N MET A 236 16.02 2.20 -5.09
CA MET A 236 16.97 3.19 -4.59
C MET A 236 16.42 4.62 -4.70
N ASP A 237 15.63 4.92 -5.75
CA ASP A 237 14.99 6.22 -5.90
C ASP A 237 13.92 6.42 -4.83
N PHE A 238 13.13 5.39 -4.54
CA PHE A 238 12.17 5.42 -3.43
C PHE A 238 12.87 5.65 -2.08
N GLU A 239 13.93 4.87 -1.76
CA GLU A 239 14.70 5.06 -0.53
C GLU A 239 15.32 6.46 -0.44
N THR A 240 15.86 6.98 -1.55
CA THR A 240 16.41 8.34 -1.61
C THR A 240 15.36 9.39 -1.29
N THR A 241 14.13 9.23 -1.82
CA THR A 241 13.01 10.13 -1.54
C THR A 241 12.65 10.14 -0.05
N LEU A 242 12.64 8.98 0.60
CA LEU A 242 12.41 8.90 2.06
C LEU A 242 13.47 9.70 2.83
N TYR A 243 14.77 9.56 2.49
CA TYR A 243 15.85 10.33 3.11
C TYR A 243 15.67 11.85 2.89
N GLU A 244 15.36 12.27 1.69
CA GLU A 244 15.14 13.69 1.38
C GLU A 244 13.95 14.26 2.16
N CYS A 245 12.86 13.53 2.23
CA CYS A 245 11.68 13.93 3.01
C CYS A 245 12.01 14.07 4.51
N VAL A 246 12.71 13.10 5.11
CA VAL A 246 13.13 13.19 6.51
C VAL A 246 14.09 14.36 6.72
N LYS A 247 15.10 14.50 5.87
CA LYS A 247 16.14 15.55 5.98
C LYS A 247 15.55 16.95 5.99
N TYR A 248 14.55 17.21 5.14
CA TYR A 248 13.98 18.54 4.96
C TYR A 248 12.70 18.78 5.78
N SER A 249 12.34 17.89 6.70
CA SER A 249 11.23 18.05 7.62
C SER A 249 11.71 18.37 9.04
N LYS A 250 10.88 19.07 9.82
CA LYS A 250 11.16 19.47 11.20
C LYS A 250 10.36 18.66 12.23
N ASN A 251 9.27 18.01 11.80
CA ASN A 251 8.36 17.21 12.61
C ASN A 251 7.65 16.17 11.73
N MET A 252 6.83 15.31 12.36
CA MET A 252 6.10 14.26 11.67
C MET A 252 5.03 14.80 10.71
N ASP A 253 4.42 15.95 10.99
CA ASP A 253 3.41 16.56 10.11
C ASP A 253 4.05 17.11 8.82
N GLU A 254 5.21 17.77 8.94
CA GLU A 254 5.99 18.18 7.75
C GLU A 254 6.50 16.97 6.96
N LEU A 255 6.90 15.89 7.65
CA LEU A 255 7.29 14.64 6.99
C LEU A 255 6.12 14.07 6.21
N LYS A 256 4.94 13.97 6.82
CA LYS A 256 3.70 13.57 6.14
C LYS A 256 3.47 14.36 4.87
N GLN A 257 3.45 15.69 4.97
CA GLN A 257 3.20 16.56 3.82
C GLN A 257 4.21 16.37 2.69
N LYS A 258 5.50 16.21 3.03
CA LYS A 258 6.55 16.01 2.03
C LYS A 258 6.48 14.64 1.36
N LEU A 259 6.20 13.58 2.12
CA LEU A 259 6.02 12.23 1.58
C LEU A 259 4.82 12.21 0.63
N SER A 260 3.65 12.69 1.07
CA SER A 260 2.45 12.71 0.26
C SER A 260 2.64 13.54 -1.03
N LYS A 261 3.33 14.68 -0.93
CA LYS A 261 3.67 15.47 -2.12
C LYS A 261 4.65 14.75 -3.06
N ALA A 262 5.63 14.05 -2.50
CA ALA A 262 6.61 13.32 -3.31
C ALA A 262 5.97 12.13 -4.03
N PHE A 263 5.11 11.39 -3.35
CA PHE A 263 4.38 10.27 -3.95
C PHE A 263 3.38 10.76 -5.00
N ALA A 264 2.54 11.75 -4.69
CA ALA A 264 1.61 12.34 -5.64
C ALA A 264 2.28 12.90 -6.91
N TYR A 265 3.56 13.28 -6.83
CA TYR A 265 4.31 13.78 -7.99
C TYR A 265 4.69 12.68 -8.98
N VAL A 266 4.94 11.46 -8.50
CA VAL A 266 5.42 10.35 -9.34
C VAL A 266 4.33 9.34 -9.68
N THR A 267 3.33 9.17 -8.81
CA THR A 267 2.31 8.13 -8.98
C THR A 267 1.25 8.52 -9.99
N ALA A 268 0.76 7.53 -10.72
CA ALA A 268 -0.47 7.60 -11.52
C ALA A 268 -1.63 6.86 -10.84
N ASP A 269 -1.53 6.48 -9.58
CA ASP A 269 -2.49 5.68 -8.82
C ASP A 269 -2.85 6.30 -7.47
N ASP A 270 -3.80 5.69 -6.77
CA ASP A 270 -4.01 5.93 -5.34
C ASP A 270 -2.76 5.53 -4.57
N PHE A 271 -2.53 6.12 -3.41
CA PHE A 271 -1.48 5.65 -2.52
C PHE A 271 -1.89 5.72 -1.06
N SER A 272 -1.45 4.75 -0.30
CA SER A 272 -1.57 4.77 1.15
C SER A 272 -0.29 4.28 1.83
N TYR A 273 0.06 4.89 2.96
CA TYR A 273 1.19 4.47 3.77
C TYR A 273 0.96 4.67 5.26
N SER A 274 1.65 3.87 6.06
CA SER A 274 1.68 3.96 7.51
C SER A 274 3.11 3.77 8.00
N ILE A 275 3.61 4.70 8.82
CA ILE A 275 4.99 4.75 9.30
C ILE A 275 5.01 4.86 10.82
N ALA A 276 5.83 4.03 11.47
CA ALA A 276 6.12 4.11 12.88
C ALA A 276 7.63 4.03 13.12
N ALA A 277 8.18 4.95 13.90
CA ALA A 277 9.61 5.06 14.21
C ALA A 277 9.88 4.69 15.67
N PHE A 278 10.84 3.83 15.88
CA PHE A 278 11.19 3.23 17.18
C PHE A 278 12.60 3.62 17.63
N GLY A 279 12.79 3.75 18.94
CA GLY A 279 14.08 4.10 19.55
C GLY A 279 14.46 5.58 19.45
N PHE A 280 13.50 6.46 19.12
CA PHE A 280 13.73 7.91 19.01
C PHE A 280 12.97 8.68 20.09
N GLY A 281 13.65 9.53 20.85
CA GLY A 281 13.04 10.43 21.81
C GLY A 281 12.41 11.68 21.17
N SER A 282 12.75 12.00 19.94
CA SER A 282 12.24 13.17 19.21
C SER A 282 12.45 13.07 17.71
N TYR A 283 11.67 13.86 16.94
CA TYR A 283 11.89 14.00 15.49
C TYR A 283 13.29 14.54 15.15
N LYS A 284 13.85 15.42 15.97
CA LYS A 284 15.20 15.95 15.78
C LYS A 284 16.26 14.83 15.81
N GLU A 285 16.08 13.86 16.68
CA GLU A 285 16.95 12.68 16.77
C GLU A 285 16.80 11.78 15.55
N LEU A 286 15.56 11.52 15.13
CA LEU A 286 15.24 10.78 13.90
C LEU A 286 15.88 11.46 12.70
N ASN A 287 15.65 12.75 12.50
CA ASN A 287 16.23 13.54 11.42
C ASN A 287 17.76 13.47 11.43
N LYS A 288 18.40 13.67 12.59
CA LYS A 288 19.85 13.56 12.72
C LYS A 288 20.37 12.18 12.33
N THR A 289 19.67 11.13 12.71
CA THR A 289 20.07 9.74 12.41
C THR A 289 19.98 9.44 10.93
N PHE A 290 18.90 9.83 10.26
CA PHE A 290 18.64 9.53 8.85
C PHE A 290 19.14 10.60 7.88
N SER A 291 19.53 11.80 8.32
CA SER A 291 20.12 12.80 7.42
C SER A 291 21.57 12.47 7.03
N HIS A 292 22.21 11.52 7.68
CA HIS A 292 23.57 11.07 7.39
C HIS A 292 23.58 9.73 6.66
N LEU A 293 23.73 9.77 5.35
CA LEU A 293 23.79 8.59 4.48
C LEU A 293 25.11 7.79 4.57
N SER A 294 26.02 8.16 5.48
CA SER A 294 27.39 7.63 5.51
C SER A 294 27.50 6.10 5.64
N ASN A 295 26.46 5.46 6.20
CA ASN A 295 26.41 4.00 6.41
C ASN A 295 25.26 3.33 5.63
N SER A 296 24.57 4.06 4.79
CA SER A 296 23.43 3.53 4.02
C SER A 296 23.88 2.75 2.80
N ASN A 297 23.16 1.66 2.51
CA ASN A 297 23.35 0.87 1.29
C ASN A 297 23.12 1.69 0.02
N VAL A 298 22.27 2.72 0.10
CA VAL A 298 21.95 3.59 -1.04
C VAL A 298 23.00 4.66 -1.31
N LEU A 299 24.01 4.80 -0.44
CA LEU A 299 25.01 5.87 -0.56
C LEU A 299 25.78 5.83 -1.89
N SER A 300 26.13 4.64 -2.36
CA SER A 300 26.83 4.50 -3.64
C SER A 300 25.95 4.92 -4.83
N TYR A 301 24.69 4.55 -4.79
CA TYR A 301 23.68 4.98 -5.77
C TYR A 301 23.48 6.50 -5.74
N PHE A 302 23.30 7.07 -4.55
CA PHE A 302 23.13 8.51 -4.36
C PHE A 302 24.31 9.31 -4.95
N ARG A 303 25.56 8.84 -4.76
CA ARG A 303 26.76 9.45 -5.34
C ARG A 303 26.82 9.34 -6.86
N GLN A 304 26.22 8.30 -7.43
CA GLN A 304 26.22 8.05 -8.87
C GLN A 304 25.01 8.64 -9.57
N ARG A 305 23.94 8.99 -8.85
CA ARG A 305 22.68 9.51 -9.39
C ARG A 305 22.91 10.63 -10.42
N LYS A 306 23.80 11.56 -10.12
CA LYS A 306 24.12 12.66 -11.02
C LYS A 306 24.59 12.23 -12.41
N LYS A 307 25.23 11.07 -12.52
CA LYS A 307 25.67 10.52 -13.82
C LYS A 307 24.50 10.07 -14.69
N TYR A 308 23.37 9.76 -14.08
CA TYR A 308 22.18 9.25 -14.76
C TYR A 308 21.09 10.31 -14.94
N GLU A 309 21.23 11.50 -14.33
CA GLU A 309 20.24 12.58 -14.43
C GLU A 309 19.99 13.01 -15.90
N ASP A 310 21.04 13.08 -16.72
CA ASP A 310 20.90 13.44 -18.12
C ASP A 310 20.19 12.36 -18.95
N LEU A 311 20.40 11.07 -18.60
CA LEU A 311 19.71 9.96 -19.24
C LEU A 311 18.23 9.92 -18.84
N ILE A 312 17.93 10.14 -17.55
CA ILE A 312 16.56 10.25 -17.06
C ILE A 312 15.83 11.39 -17.77
N ARG A 313 16.43 12.57 -17.83
CA ARG A 313 15.86 13.74 -18.51
C ARG A 313 15.61 13.47 -20.00
N LYS A 314 16.55 12.81 -20.68
CA LYS A 314 16.41 12.42 -22.08
C LYS A 314 15.27 11.43 -22.28
N ARG A 315 15.15 10.41 -21.40
CA ARG A 315 14.03 9.46 -21.41
C ARG A 315 12.70 10.19 -21.27
N ASP A 316 12.58 11.08 -20.28
CA ASP A 316 11.33 11.77 -19.97
C ASP A 316 10.89 12.69 -21.12
N ASN A 317 11.85 13.30 -21.83
CA ASN A 317 11.55 14.07 -23.03
C ASN A 317 11.06 13.17 -24.18
N LEU A 318 11.71 12.02 -24.39
CA LEU A 318 11.27 11.07 -25.42
C LEU A 318 9.88 10.50 -25.13
N LEU A 319 9.54 10.26 -23.86
CA LEU A 319 8.19 9.81 -23.48
C LEU A 319 7.13 10.86 -23.83
N LYS A 320 7.41 12.15 -23.59
CA LYS A 320 6.51 13.25 -24.00
C LYS A 320 6.35 13.34 -25.51
N ASP A 321 7.45 13.16 -26.26
CA ASP A 321 7.39 13.16 -27.73
C ASP A 321 6.55 11.99 -28.26
N ILE A 322 6.67 10.80 -27.63
CA ILE A 322 5.85 9.61 -27.96
C ILE A 322 4.37 9.88 -27.67
N GLU A 323 4.05 10.45 -26.50
CA GLU A 323 2.67 10.80 -26.13
C GLU A 323 2.07 11.80 -27.13
N GLN A 324 2.82 12.84 -27.51
CA GLN A 324 2.37 13.79 -28.50
C GLN A 324 2.10 13.12 -29.86
N LEU A 325 3.03 12.29 -30.34
CA LEU A 325 2.88 11.58 -31.60
C LEU A 325 1.70 10.61 -31.57
N SER A 326 1.44 9.95 -30.44
CA SER A 326 0.27 9.07 -30.27
C SER A 326 -1.03 9.86 -30.40
N ASN A 327 -1.11 11.02 -29.73
CA ASN A 327 -2.29 11.89 -29.84
C ASN A 327 -2.50 12.45 -31.24
N GLU A 328 -1.42 12.81 -31.95
CA GLU A 328 -1.48 13.25 -33.34
C GLU A 328 -1.96 12.12 -34.28
N LEU A 329 -1.49 10.89 -34.05
CA LEU A 329 -1.91 9.69 -34.80
C LEU A 329 -3.40 9.39 -34.59
N GLU A 330 -3.87 9.42 -33.35
CA GLU A 330 -5.31 9.21 -33.03
C GLU A 330 -6.17 10.27 -33.70
N ALA A 331 -5.79 11.55 -33.58
CA ALA A 331 -6.52 12.64 -34.24
C ALA A 331 -6.58 12.48 -35.78
N HIS A 332 -5.51 11.96 -36.38
CA HIS A 332 -5.45 11.71 -37.81
C HIS A 332 -6.35 10.54 -38.22
N VAL A 333 -6.33 9.46 -37.45
CA VAL A 333 -7.24 8.29 -37.65
C VAL A 333 -8.69 8.71 -37.48
N ASP A 334 -9.02 9.53 -36.50
CA ASP A 334 -10.37 10.04 -36.26
C ASP A 334 -10.85 10.92 -37.41
N ALA A 335 -9.99 11.75 -37.99
CA ALA A 335 -10.30 12.56 -39.14
C ALA A 335 -10.65 11.68 -40.38
N ILE A 336 -9.81 10.68 -40.66
CA ILE A 336 -10.05 9.71 -41.74
C ILE A 336 -11.35 8.94 -41.51
N TRP A 337 -11.58 8.49 -40.26
CA TRP A 337 -12.77 7.77 -39.91
C TRP A 337 -14.06 8.57 -40.13
N LYS A 338 -14.05 9.86 -39.81
CA LYS A 338 -15.17 10.78 -40.03
C LYS A 338 -15.66 10.74 -41.48
N ASP A 339 -14.73 10.73 -42.42
CA ASP A 339 -15.04 10.70 -43.85
C ASP A 339 -15.45 9.28 -44.31
N TYR A 340 -14.77 8.27 -43.81
CA TYR A 340 -14.99 6.87 -44.22
C TYR A 340 -16.21 6.23 -43.57
N LYS A 341 -16.61 6.63 -42.37
CA LYS A 341 -17.70 6.05 -41.56
C LYS A 341 -18.99 5.87 -42.33
N LYS A 342 -19.38 6.86 -43.11
CA LYS A 342 -20.63 6.81 -43.89
C LYS A 342 -20.65 5.66 -44.90
N SER A 343 -19.53 5.47 -45.59
CA SER A 343 -19.39 4.35 -46.54
C SER A 343 -19.30 3.01 -45.84
N TYR A 344 -18.56 2.94 -44.72
CA TYR A 344 -18.38 1.73 -43.97
C TYR A 344 -19.68 1.22 -43.35
N LEU A 345 -20.53 2.11 -42.83
CA LEU A 345 -21.81 1.77 -42.20
C LEU A 345 -22.99 1.76 -43.16
N LYS A 346 -22.78 1.84 -44.47
CA LYS A 346 -23.84 1.93 -45.49
C LYS A 346 -24.93 0.85 -45.33
N TYR A 347 -24.57 -0.38 -45.06
CA TYR A 347 -25.51 -1.49 -44.90
C TYR A 347 -26.03 -1.71 -43.50
N VAL A 348 -25.39 -1.11 -42.49
CA VAL A 348 -25.86 -1.15 -41.11
C VAL A 348 -27.02 -0.16 -40.92
N ASN A 349 -26.89 1.04 -41.52
CA ASN A 349 -27.89 2.10 -41.35
C ASN A 349 -29.09 1.97 -42.29
N ASN A 350 -29.03 1.08 -43.32
CA ASN A 350 -30.16 0.87 -44.26
C ASN A 350 -31.25 -0.08 -43.72
N ASN A 351 -31.14 -0.57 -42.48
CA ASN A 351 -32.15 -1.44 -41.86
C ASN A 351 -33.20 -0.69 -41.04
N GLU A 352 -33.19 0.66 -41.02
CA GLU A 352 -34.21 1.47 -40.33
C GLU A 352 -35.28 2.10 -41.26
N GLU A 353 -35.23 1.83 -42.58
CA GLU A 353 -36.23 2.32 -43.54
C GLU A 353 -36.93 1.13 -44.28
N GLY A 354 -37.39 0.16 -43.49
CA GLY A 354 -38.17 -0.96 -44.04
C GLY A 354 -39.42 -1.26 -43.20
#